data_e43e82df678cddbf5e72d21637ba3297
#
_entry.id   e43e82df678cddbf5e72d21637ba3297
#
_cell.length_a   1.000
_cell.length_b   1.000
_cell.length_c   1.000
_cell.angle_alpha   90.00
_cell.angle_beta   90.00
_cell.angle_gamma   90.00
#
_symmetry.space_group_name_H-M   'P 1'
#
loop_
_entity.id
_entity.type
_entity.pdbx_description
1 polymer ?
#
loop_
_entity_poly.entity_id
_entity_poly.type
_entity_poly.pdbx_seq_one_letter_code
_entity_poly.pdbx_strand_id
1 'polypeptide(L)' 'MPNITIQQMPKTAEQKRELVTRITDAMVDVYKTPAETVHVWFQEATTEDYAAGGVLVADKLAKK' A
#
# COMPACT_ATOMS: atom_id res chain seq x y z
N MET A 1 -12.83 13.58 -4.05
CA MET A 1 -12.20 12.94 -2.88
C MET A 1 -11.28 11.84 -3.37
N PRO A 2 -9.97 12.06 -3.30
CA PRO A 2 -9.05 11.03 -3.81
C PRO A 2 -8.97 9.83 -2.88
N ASN A 3 -8.99 8.66 -3.47
CA ASN A 3 -8.81 7.39 -2.76
C ASN A 3 -7.58 6.71 -3.33
N ILE A 4 -6.63 6.39 -2.46
CA ILE A 4 -5.40 5.73 -2.87
C ILE A 4 -5.36 4.37 -2.19
N THR A 5 -5.21 3.32 -2.99
CA THR A 5 -5.11 1.95 -2.46
C THR A 5 -3.73 1.41 -2.74
N ILE A 6 -3.07 0.92 -1.70
CA ILE A 6 -1.74 0.36 -1.81
C ILE A 6 -1.82 -1.13 -1.51
N GLN A 7 -1.54 -1.96 -2.50
CA GLN A 7 -1.47 -3.41 -2.33
C GLN A 7 -0.02 -3.77 -2.04
N GLN A 8 0.20 -4.43 -0.91
CA GLN A 8 1.57 -4.66 -0.47
C GLN A 8 1.65 -5.83 0.49
N MET A 9 2.86 -6.32 0.67
CA MET A 9 3.15 -7.20 1.80
C MET A 9 3.09 -6.39 3.08
N PRO A 10 2.86 -7.03 4.24
CA PRO A 10 2.72 -6.30 5.51
C PRO A 10 3.94 -5.44 5.82
N LYS A 11 3.67 -4.25 6.31
CA LYS A 11 4.69 -3.31 6.78
C LYS A 11 4.33 -2.86 8.18
N THR A 12 5.27 -2.24 8.86
CA THR A 12 5.01 -1.77 10.22
C THR A 12 4.05 -0.59 10.20
N ALA A 13 3.33 -0.41 11.31
CA ALA A 13 2.44 0.73 11.44
C ALA A 13 3.21 2.05 11.36
N GLU A 14 4.43 2.05 11.87
CA GLU A 14 5.27 3.24 11.83
C GLU A 14 5.59 3.65 10.40
N GLN A 15 5.97 2.67 9.57
CA GLN A 15 6.26 2.94 8.17
C GLN A 15 5.01 3.42 7.42
N LYS A 16 3.86 2.82 7.75
CA LYS A 16 2.61 3.23 7.12
C LYS A 16 2.24 4.66 7.50
N ARG A 17 2.45 5.04 8.76
CA ARG A 17 2.15 6.41 9.20
C ARG A 17 2.98 7.42 8.44
N GLU A 18 4.26 7.14 8.25
CA GLU A 18 5.12 8.04 7.50
C GLU A 18 4.68 8.13 6.05
N LEU A 19 4.37 6.99 5.43
CA LEU A 19 3.96 6.98 4.03
C LEU A 19 2.65 7.74 3.83
N VAL A 20 1.68 7.53 4.73
CA VAL A 20 0.39 8.22 4.65
C VAL A 20 0.59 9.74 4.74
N THR A 21 1.48 10.19 5.62
CA THR A 21 1.77 11.60 5.75
C THR A 21 2.31 12.17 4.46
N ARG A 22 3.27 11.49 3.84
CA ARG A 22 3.89 11.97 2.61
C ARG A 22 2.93 11.95 1.44
N ILE A 23 2.11 10.90 1.34
CA ILE A 23 1.12 10.80 0.26
C ILE A 23 0.10 11.92 0.41
N THR A 24 -0.41 12.12 1.62
CA THR A 24 -1.41 13.16 1.86
C THR A 24 -0.85 14.54 1.55
N ASP A 25 0.38 14.81 1.98
CA ASP A 25 1.01 16.10 1.70
C ASP A 25 1.16 16.34 0.20
N ALA A 26 1.54 15.30 -0.55
CA ALA A 26 1.68 15.42 -2.00
C ALA A 26 0.34 15.73 -2.65
N MET A 27 -0.72 15.03 -2.22
CA MET A 27 -2.05 15.24 -2.80
C MET A 27 -2.57 16.65 -2.50
N VAL A 28 -2.36 17.11 -1.27
CA VAL A 28 -2.78 18.45 -0.90
C VAL A 28 -2.00 19.48 -1.71
N ASP A 29 -0.70 19.27 -1.87
CA ASP A 29 0.15 20.23 -2.60
C ASP A 29 -0.21 20.30 -4.07
N VAL A 30 -0.39 19.15 -4.71
CA VAL A 30 -0.61 19.10 -6.16
C VAL A 30 -2.05 19.40 -6.54
N TYR A 31 -3.00 18.80 -5.83
CA TYR A 31 -4.42 18.90 -6.16
C TYR A 31 -5.14 20.02 -5.42
N LYS A 32 -4.47 20.64 -4.43
CA LYS A 32 -5.09 21.70 -3.63
C LYS A 32 -6.37 21.25 -2.97
N THR A 33 -6.40 19.99 -2.53
CA THR A 33 -7.57 19.40 -1.88
C THR A 33 -7.34 19.36 -0.37
N PRO A 34 -8.41 19.49 0.44
CA PRO A 34 -8.22 19.41 1.90
C PRO A 34 -7.69 18.04 2.32
N ALA A 35 -6.80 18.03 3.29
CA ALA A 35 -6.15 16.80 3.74
C ALA A 35 -7.17 15.76 4.20
N GLU A 36 -8.25 16.18 4.84
CA GLU A 36 -9.23 15.24 5.37
C GLU A 36 -10.04 14.54 4.28
N THR A 37 -9.94 14.99 3.02
CA THR A 37 -10.60 14.32 1.91
C THR A 37 -9.72 13.27 1.23
N VAL A 38 -8.43 13.19 1.63
CA VAL A 38 -7.51 12.21 1.07
C VAL A 38 -7.61 10.93 1.87
N HIS A 39 -8.03 9.85 1.21
CA HIS A 39 -8.18 8.56 1.87
C HIS A 39 -7.14 7.59 1.33
N VAL A 40 -6.44 6.92 2.23
CA VAL A 40 -5.40 5.96 1.86
C VAL A 40 -5.77 4.60 2.46
N TRP A 41 -5.80 3.59 1.61
CA TRP A 41 -6.15 2.24 2.00
C TRP A 41 -4.95 1.34 1.81
N PHE A 42 -4.71 0.45 2.77
CA PHE A 42 -3.67 -0.56 2.63
C PHE A 42 -4.35 -1.92 2.48
N GLN A 43 -4.02 -2.60 1.39
CA GLN A 43 -4.49 -3.94 1.11
C GLN A 43 -3.30 -4.87 1.28
N GLU A 44 -3.13 -5.38 2.49
CA GLU A 44 -1.98 -6.24 2.79
C GLU A 44 -2.28 -7.68 2.43
N ALA A 45 -1.31 -8.34 1.83
CA ALA A 45 -1.41 -9.73 1.43
C ALA A 45 -0.22 -10.49 1.96
N THR A 46 -0.44 -11.77 2.27
CA THR A 46 0.66 -12.65 2.63
C THR A 46 1.22 -13.28 1.35
N THR A 47 2.32 -14.04 1.52
CA THR A 47 2.91 -14.73 0.37
C THR A 47 1.97 -15.78 -0.21
N GLU A 48 0.94 -16.18 0.53
CA GLU A 48 -0.06 -17.13 0.04
C GLU A 48 -1.19 -16.46 -0.71
N ASP A 49 -1.24 -15.12 -0.70
CA ASP A 49 -2.32 -14.37 -1.33
C ASP A 49 -1.93 -13.75 -2.64
N TYR A 50 -0.70 -13.97 -3.09
CA TYR A 50 -0.18 -13.34 -4.30
C TYR A 50 0.54 -14.37 -5.15
N ALA A 51 0.23 -14.39 -6.43
CA ALA A 51 0.84 -15.30 -7.39
C ALA A 51 1.26 -14.54 -8.63
N ALA A 52 2.32 -15.02 -9.26
CA ALA A 52 2.76 -14.49 -10.53
C ALA A 52 3.16 -15.68 -11.41
N GLY A 53 2.75 -15.63 -12.69
CA GLY A 53 3.06 -16.71 -13.62
C GLY A 53 2.46 -18.05 -13.21
N GLY A 54 1.36 -18.02 -12.48
CA GLY A 54 0.69 -19.24 -12.04
C GLY A 54 1.30 -19.89 -10.82
N VAL A 55 2.24 -19.21 -10.14
CA VAL A 55 2.91 -19.76 -8.97
C VAL A 55 2.76 -18.81 -7.80
N LEU A 56 2.32 -19.32 -6.66
CA LEU A 56 2.22 -18.52 -5.44
C LEU A 56 3.61 -18.06 -5.00
N VAL A 57 3.68 -16.84 -4.48
CA VAL A 57 4.95 -16.32 -3.97
C VAL A 57 5.50 -17.20 -2.85
N ALA A 58 4.61 -17.74 -1.99
CA ALA A 58 5.03 -18.66 -0.93
C ALA A 58 5.76 -19.86 -1.52
N ASP A 59 5.29 -20.39 -2.64
CA ASP A 59 5.93 -21.54 -3.29
C ASP A 59 7.27 -21.18 -3.90
N LYS A 60 7.38 -19.98 -4.47
CA LYS A 60 8.66 -19.54 -5.00
C LYS A 60 9.71 -19.38 -3.92
N LEU A 61 9.31 -18.86 -2.77
CA LEU A 61 10.23 -18.68 -1.66
C LEU A 61 10.63 -20.02 -1.05
N ALA A 62 9.75 -21.01 -1.08
CA ALA A 62 10.05 -22.33 -0.55
C ALA A 62 11.02 -23.11 -1.44
N LYS A 63 11.11 -22.73 -2.71
CA LYS A 63 11.97 -23.45 -3.67
C LYS A 63 13.31 -22.75 -3.82
N LYS A 64 14.09 -22.74 -2.84
CA LYS A 64 15.40 -22.14 -2.96
C LYS A 64 16.45 -23.13 -3.42
#